data_df335e52ba5b5f7199c0cb4cf5d54732
#
_entry.id   df335e52ba5b5f7199c0cb4cf5d54732
#
_cell.length_a   1.000
_cell.length_b   1.000
_cell.length_c   1.000
_cell.angle_alpha   90.00
_cell.angle_beta   90.00
_cell.angle_gamma   90.00
#
_symmetry.space_group_name_H-M   'P 1'
#
loop_
_entity.id
_entity.type
_entity.pdbx_description
1 polymer ?
#
loop_
_entity_poly.entity_id
_entity_poly.type
_entity_poly.pdbx_seq_one_letter_code
_entity_poly.pdbx_strand_id
1 'polypeptide(L)'
;MIKRFSLLSFVFILACSIVGCQQIDASQEQKQFDQFIQQEFVKTMESDYVATHIYMQNPESFGIDLSKTEVSLGARPNSDGEIVTAQDSDNAYNTFQQFHRNALTEEQKDIYDIYEYQASLSQKLNNEKFDYYGSYFESMSGIQFQLSTLFADWQVRNEKDVQDLITLLNDTKPYVESVLEYTKKQEENGLLMLDLESIIEYCDSILQPGENSAILASMNTSVEQLSLDTEKTEKYKSQLKEAFSSSFLSAFESIRSTMETFQKTGRNNTEGLAKFKYGKEYYELLLQQSIGSNKSVEDIREMMEEAFSTHLYNCAKIVISNPESVEPLISNTLPKTGYLSYTDILDDMKNVISEEFPPVSNLNYHIENMNEELASKSGVTAYFNIPTLDGDSVKQLRVNPISNDVSSISTFSTVAHEGFPGHMYQYAYMYENVESNYIKALSNISAYTEGYAVYAQYEALSYLDGVDQTLLEAYKENELATYCMIILADIGIHYDGWSVEEFKEFMESKGFSLDDASIQTQYAQLQANPAAFEPYYVGYHEIISMKEDAQQTLGSRFHEKEFHTALLESGTAPFQVVQRHIDAYVEKNK
;
A
#
# COMPACT_ATOMS: atom_id res chain seq x y z
N MET A 1 53.71 13.90 -17.44
CA MET A 1 53.12 13.38 -18.67
C MET A 1 51.62 13.38 -18.49
N ILE A 2 51.00 14.37 -19.11
CA ILE A 2 49.55 14.66 -18.97
C ILE A 2 48.85 13.81 -20.01
N LYS A 3 47.94 12.92 -19.59
CA LYS A 3 46.98 12.27 -20.49
C LYS A 3 45.65 13.03 -20.41
N ARG A 4 45.33 13.63 -21.57
CA ARG A 4 44.09 14.33 -21.82
C ARG A 4 42.93 13.31 -21.89
N PHE A 5 41.92 13.48 -21.05
CA PHE A 5 40.60 12.93 -21.28
C PHE A 5 39.78 13.95 -22.06
N SER A 6 39.23 13.51 -23.17
CA SER A 6 38.38 14.30 -24.06
C SER A 6 36.96 14.34 -23.48
N LEU A 7 36.59 15.50 -22.96
CA LEU A 7 35.22 15.88 -22.66
C LEU A 7 34.45 16.10 -23.98
N LEU A 8 33.50 15.31 -24.29
CA LEU A 8 32.48 15.63 -25.28
C LEU A 8 31.44 16.55 -24.59
N SER A 9 31.72 17.85 -24.72
CA SER A 9 30.78 18.89 -24.29
C SER A 9 29.63 18.95 -25.28
N PHE A 10 28.43 18.58 -24.87
CA PHE A 10 27.19 18.99 -25.53
C PHE A 10 27.03 20.50 -25.28
N VAL A 11 27.29 21.30 -26.30
CA VAL A 11 27.02 22.74 -26.28
C VAL A 11 25.49 22.92 -26.45
N PHE A 12 24.80 23.21 -25.37
CA PHE A 12 23.48 23.81 -25.43
C PHE A 12 23.65 25.28 -25.80
N ILE A 13 23.22 25.64 -27.00
CA ILE A 13 23.15 27.05 -27.44
C ILE A 13 22.03 27.71 -26.64
N LEU A 14 22.42 28.55 -25.69
CA LEU A 14 21.52 29.50 -25.04
C LEU A 14 21.19 30.60 -26.08
N ALA A 15 20.06 30.47 -26.76
CA ALA A 15 19.48 31.58 -27.51
C ALA A 15 18.67 32.42 -26.54
N CYS A 16 19.19 33.60 -26.18
CA CYS A 16 18.49 34.58 -25.37
C CYS A 16 17.17 35.02 -26.03
N SER A 17 16.17 34.89 -25.28
CA SER A 17 14.78 35.31 -25.31
C SER A 17 14.51 36.63 -26.01
N ILE A 18 13.69 36.56 -27.03
CA ILE A 18 12.70 37.60 -27.34
C ILE A 18 11.39 37.08 -26.74
N VAL A 19 10.78 37.84 -25.82
CA VAL A 19 9.46 37.58 -25.27
C VAL A 19 8.43 37.79 -26.38
N GLY A 20 8.21 36.78 -27.20
CA GLY A 20 7.03 36.59 -28.02
C GLY A 20 6.31 35.39 -27.42
N CYS A 21 5.00 35.41 -27.29
CA CYS A 21 4.22 34.21 -27.02
C CYS A 21 4.57 33.16 -28.08
N GLN A 22 5.50 32.27 -27.78
CA GLN A 22 5.70 31.09 -28.61
C GLN A 22 4.42 30.26 -28.47
N GLN A 23 3.73 30.11 -29.57
CA GLN A 23 2.59 29.20 -29.63
C GLN A 23 3.14 27.80 -29.39
N ILE A 24 2.76 27.20 -28.26
CA ILE A 24 3.19 25.85 -27.89
C ILE A 24 2.64 24.91 -28.97
N ASP A 25 3.52 24.15 -29.60
CA ASP A 25 3.10 23.06 -30.48
C ASP A 25 2.63 21.90 -29.59
N ALA A 26 1.32 21.81 -29.39
CA ALA A 26 0.71 20.80 -28.51
C ALA A 26 1.07 19.37 -28.95
N SER A 27 1.20 19.10 -30.25
CA SER A 27 1.55 17.74 -30.72
C SER A 27 3.01 17.37 -30.37
N GLN A 28 3.91 18.35 -30.42
CA GLN A 28 5.29 18.13 -29.99
C GLN A 28 5.39 17.97 -28.48
N GLU A 29 4.69 18.79 -27.73
CA GLU A 29 4.63 18.75 -26.26
C GLU A 29 4.12 17.39 -25.78
N GLN A 30 3.01 16.90 -26.32
CA GLN A 30 2.40 15.62 -26.01
C GLN A 30 3.38 14.46 -26.27
N LYS A 31 4.04 14.44 -27.41
CA LYS A 31 5.05 13.43 -27.72
C LYS A 31 6.24 13.45 -26.77
N GLN A 32 6.70 14.64 -26.39
CA GLN A 32 7.82 14.80 -25.45
C GLN A 32 7.42 14.35 -24.04
N PHE A 33 6.19 14.62 -23.64
CA PHE A 33 5.65 14.17 -22.37
C PHE A 33 5.57 12.62 -22.30
N ASP A 34 5.03 11.96 -23.34
CA ASP A 34 4.99 10.50 -23.39
C ASP A 34 6.40 9.89 -23.32
N GLN A 35 7.37 10.50 -24.00
CA GLN A 35 8.76 10.06 -23.95
C GLN A 35 9.35 10.23 -22.55
N PHE A 36 9.05 11.31 -21.87
CA PHE A 36 9.50 11.57 -20.51
C PHE A 36 8.94 10.51 -19.55
N ILE A 37 7.62 10.28 -19.56
CA ILE A 37 6.96 9.31 -18.69
C ILE A 37 7.47 7.88 -18.94
N GLN A 38 7.68 7.50 -20.21
CA GLN A 38 8.26 6.20 -20.53
C GLN A 38 9.70 6.08 -20.04
N GLN A 39 10.50 7.15 -20.11
CA GLN A 39 11.86 7.15 -19.59
C GLN A 39 11.90 7.02 -18.07
N GLU A 40 11.03 7.73 -17.36
CA GLU A 40 10.90 7.60 -15.90
C GLU A 40 10.50 6.18 -15.48
N PHE A 41 9.51 5.59 -16.18
CA PHE A 41 9.13 4.20 -15.94
C PHE A 41 10.32 3.23 -16.13
N VAL A 42 11.02 3.30 -17.27
CA VAL A 42 12.16 2.43 -17.56
C VAL A 42 13.28 2.62 -16.53
N LYS A 43 13.60 3.88 -16.21
CA LYS A 43 14.69 4.21 -15.27
C LYS A 43 14.38 3.69 -13.85
N THR A 44 13.17 3.87 -13.39
CA THR A 44 12.73 3.38 -12.07
C THR A 44 12.84 1.86 -12.01
N MET A 45 12.33 1.17 -13.03
CA MET A 45 12.41 -0.29 -13.08
C MET A 45 13.85 -0.80 -13.25
N GLU A 46 14.70 -0.17 -14.05
CA GLU A 46 16.13 -0.51 -14.15
C GLU A 46 16.89 -0.32 -12.82
N SER A 47 16.41 0.55 -11.92
CA SER A 47 17.03 0.80 -10.61
C SER A 47 16.56 -0.13 -9.49
N ASP A 48 15.45 -0.87 -9.68
CA ASP A 48 14.86 -1.75 -8.69
C ASP A 48 14.59 -3.15 -9.26
N TYR A 49 15.51 -4.07 -8.99
CA TYR A 49 15.40 -5.46 -9.46
C TYR A 49 14.16 -6.17 -8.88
N VAL A 50 13.88 -5.96 -7.59
CA VAL A 50 12.76 -6.62 -6.90
C VAL A 50 11.43 -6.19 -7.51
N ALA A 51 11.21 -4.89 -7.68
CA ALA A 51 10.02 -4.36 -8.34
C ALA A 51 9.89 -4.88 -9.77
N THR A 52 10.99 -4.85 -10.56
CA THR A 52 10.98 -5.37 -11.93
C THR A 52 10.60 -6.84 -12.00
N HIS A 53 11.13 -7.67 -11.10
CA HIS A 53 10.79 -9.09 -11.04
C HIS A 53 9.33 -9.34 -10.65
N ILE A 54 8.80 -8.56 -9.70
CA ILE A 54 7.40 -8.67 -9.26
C ILE A 54 6.44 -8.24 -10.37
N TYR A 55 6.70 -7.10 -11.00
CA TYR A 55 5.77 -6.53 -11.99
C TYR A 55 5.87 -7.13 -13.38
N MET A 56 6.95 -7.84 -13.75
CA MET A 56 7.19 -8.26 -15.13
C MET A 56 7.76 -9.67 -15.24
N GLN A 57 7.27 -10.42 -16.24
CA GLN A 57 7.88 -11.68 -16.66
C GLN A 57 8.94 -11.45 -17.73
N ASN A 58 8.72 -10.47 -18.63
CA ASN A 58 9.58 -10.14 -19.76
C ASN A 58 9.92 -8.65 -19.77
N PRO A 59 10.77 -8.15 -18.86
CA PRO A 59 11.10 -6.73 -18.73
C PRO A 59 11.61 -6.07 -20.01
N GLU A 60 12.31 -6.82 -20.86
CA GLU A 60 12.81 -6.34 -22.16
C GLU A 60 11.67 -5.88 -23.10
N SER A 61 10.46 -6.46 -22.98
CA SER A 61 9.30 -6.05 -23.79
C SER A 61 8.80 -4.65 -23.44
N PHE A 62 9.14 -4.14 -22.27
CA PHE A 62 8.86 -2.78 -21.80
C PHE A 62 10.01 -1.79 -22.06
N GLY A 63 11.10 -2.26 -22.68
CA GLY A 63 12.29 -1.45 -22.95
C GLY A 63 13.31 -1.41 -21.81
N ILE A 64 13.17 -2.28 -20.81
CA ILE A 64 14.05 -2.39 -19.65
C ILE A 64 15.26 -3.24 -20.01
N ASP A 65 16.46 -2.73 -19.74
CA ASP A 65 17.74 -3.41 -19.95
C ASP A 65 18.25 -4.01 -18.63
N LEU A 66 17.93 -5.28 -18.39
CA LEU A 66 18.37 -6.00 -17.19
C LEU A 66 19.88 -6.07 -17.00
N SER A 67 20.68 -5.80 -18.06
CA SER A 67 22.15 -5.72 -17.88
C SER A 67 22.61 -4.50 -17.07
N LYS A 68 21.73 -3.52 -16.87
CA LYS A 68 21.95 -2.32 -16.04
C LYS A 68 21.39 -2.48 -14.62
N THR A 69 20.60 -3.52 -14.38
CA THR A 69 19.93 -3.75 -13.11
C THR A 69 20.77 -4.65 -12.21
N GLU A 70 21.14 -4.16 -11.04
CA GLU A 70 21.82 -4.97 -10.04
C GLU A 70 20.80 -5.85 -9.28
N VAL A 71 21.11 -7.14 -9.14
CA VAL A 71 20.29 -8.04 -8.30
C VAL A 71 20.60 -7.75 -6.83
N SER A 72 19.80 -6.90 -6.22
CA SER A 72 19.92 -6.46 -4.83
C SER A 72 18.57 -6.12 -4.23
N LEU A 73 18.51 -5.92 -2.91
CA LEU A 73 17.32 -5.47 -2.17
C LEU A 73 17.10 -3.93 -2.27
N GLY A 74 17.76 -3.29 -3.22
CA GLY A 74 17.60 -1.87 -3.48
C GLY A 74 18.63 -0.96 -2.79
N ALA A 75 18.36 0.35 -2.83
CA ALA A 75 19.24 1.37 -2.28
C ALA A 75 19.37 1.24 -0.77
N ARG A 76 20.59 1.46 -0.25
CA ARG A 76 20.87 1.46 1.18
C ARG A 76 20.75 2.86 1.76
N PRO A 77 20.18 3.03 2.95
CA PRO A 77 20.08 4.33 3.60
C PRO A 77 21.46 5.03 3.72
N ASN A 78 21.49 6.31 3.44
CA ASN A 78 22.69 7.15 3.49
C ASN A 78 23.88 6.66 2.62
N SER A 79 23.61 5.83 1.61
CA SER A 79 24.62 5.39 0.65
C SER A 79 24.82 6.42 -0.48
N ASP A 80 25.96 6.32 -1.17
CA ASP A 80 26.17 7.11 -2.40
C ASP A 80 25.08 6.83 -3.45
N GLY A 81 24.53 5.60 -3.46
CA GLY A 81 23.42 5.22 -4.33
C GLY A 81 22.14 5.97 -4.02
N GLU A 82 21.78 6.13 -2.75
CA GLU A 82 20.61 6.90 -2.33
C GLU A 82 20.76 8.39 -2.71
N ILE A 83 21.93 8.98 -2.50
CA ILE A 83 22.21 10.36 -2.89
C ILE A 83 22.06 10.56 -4.40
N VAL A 84 22.55 9.62 -5.21
CA VAL A 84 22.40 9.67 -6.68
C VAL A 84 20.92 9.54 -7.06
N THR A 85 20.17 8.65 -6.43
CA THR A 85 18.73 8.48 -6.69
C THR A 85 17.95 9.74 -6.36
N ALA A 86 18.23 10.39 -5.24
CA ALA A 86 17.60 11.66 -4.86
C ALA A 86 17.91 12.78 -5.86
N GLN A 87 19.17 12.94 -6.27
CA GLN A 87 19.57 13.92 -7.29
C GLN A 87 18.91 13.65 -8.64
N ASP A 88 18.77 12.40 -9.02
CA ASP A 88 18.10 12.00 -10.25
C ASP A 88 16.60 12.30 -10.21
N SER A 89 15.94 12.10 -9.07
CA SER A 89 14.54 12.48 -8.85
C SER A 89 14.34 14.00 -8.95
N ASP A 90 15.24 14.78 -8.37
CA ASP A 90 15.20 16.24 -8.47
C ASP A 90 15.37 16.72 -9.93
N ASN A 91 16.28 16.11 -10.68
CA ASN A 91 16.48 16.42 -12.09
C ASN A 91 15.27 16.05 -12.95
N ALA A 92 14.64 14.93 -12.67
CA ALA A 92 13.42 14.48 -13.33
C ALA A 92 12.26 15.45 -13.05
N TYR A 93 12.06 15.85 -11.80
CA TYR A 93 11.03 16.82 -11.44
C TYR A 93 11.28 18.21 -12.07
N ASN A 94 12.52 18.69 -12.10
CA ASN A 94 12.86 19.94 -12.79
C ASN A 94 12.59 19.87 -14.31
N THR A 95 12.76 18.71 -14.93
CA THR A 95 12.41 18.48 -16.33
C THR A 95 10.91 18.44 -16.52
N PHE A 96 10.20 17.74 -15.63
CA PHE A 96 8.74 17.66 -15.62
C PHE A 96 8.07 19.04 -15.53
N GLN A 97 8.58 19.92 -14.69
CA GLN A 97 8.05 21.29 -14.52
C GLN A 97 8.10 22.17 -15.79
N GLN A 98 8.82 21.74 -16.84
CA GLN A 98 8.87 22.43 -18.12
C GLN A 98 7.67 22.10 -19.02
N PHE A 99 6.91 21.05 -18.74
CA PHE A 99 5.74 20.68 -19.49
C PHE A 99 4.52 21.58 -19.15
N HIS A 100 3.74 21.88 -20.18
CA HIS A 100 2.56 22.72 -20.05
C HIS A 100 1.30 21.85 -20.04
N ARG A 101 0.76 21.59 -18.86
CA ARG A 101 -0.42 20.75 -18.65
C ARG A 101 -1.56 21.03 -19.65
N ASN A 102 -1.82 22.29 -19.97
CA ASN A 102 -2.91 22.69 -20.88
C ASN A 102 -2.67 22.28 -22.34
N ALA A 103 -1.46 21.91 -22.74
CA ALA A 103 -1.14 21.42 -24.08
C ALA A 103 -1.31 19.89 -24.20
N LEU A 104 -1.51 19.18 -23.08
CA LEU A 104 -1.63 17.73 -23.00
C LEU A 104 -3.05 17.25 -23.33
N THR A 105 -3.19 15.99 -23.73
CA THR A 105 -4.50 15.31 -23.83
C THR A 105 -5.10 15.08 -22.44
N GLU A 106 -6.38 14.72 -22.36
CA GLU A 106 -7.02 14.47 -21.05
C GLU A 106 -6.32 13.31 -20.31
N GLU A 107 -6.01 12.23 -20.99
CA GLU A 107 -5.27 11.11 -20.42
C GLU A 107 -3.86 11.52 -19.93
N GLN A 108 -3.13 12.31 -20.73
CA GLN A 108 -1.83 12.82 -20.32
C GLN A 108 -1.92 13.80 -19.14
N LYS A 109 -3.04 14.55 -19.01
CA LYS A 109 -3.28 15.40 -17.84
C LYS A 109 -3.47 14.60 -16.56
N ASP A 110 -4.08 13.41 -16.64
CA ASP A 110 -4.18 12.53 -15.48
C ASP A 110 -2.79 12.04 -15.05
N ILE A 111 -1.98 11.57 -16.00
CA ILE A 111 -0.60 11.16 -15.72
C ILE A 111 0.23 12.33 -15.17
N TYR A 112 0.05 13.53 -15.72
CA TYR A 112 0.72 14.75 -15.26
C TYR A 112 0.38 15.05 -13.80
N ASP A 113 -0.90 15.03 -13.44
CA ASP A 113 -1.37 15.35 -12.09
C ASP A 113 -0.96 14.27 -11.07
N ILE A 114 -0.93 13.00 -11.48
CA ILE A 114 -0.43 11.89 -10.66
C ILE A 114 1.07 12.09 -10.38
N TYR A 115 1.87 12.32 -11.43
CA TYR A 115 3.31 12.53 -11.30
C TYR A 115 3.62 13.75 -10.44
N GLU A 116 2.95 14.89 -10.70
CA GLU A 116 3.14 16.12 -9.93
C GLU A 116 2.84 15.91 -8.43
N TYR A 117 1.74 15.23 -8.13
CA TYR A 117 1.35 14.93 -6.76
C TYR A 117 2.43 14.12 -6.03
N GLN A 118 2.83 13.00 -6.59
CA GLN A 118 3.84 12.11 -5.99
C GLN A 118 5.22 12.78 -5.89
N ALA A 119 5.70 13.38 -6.97
CA ALA A 119 7.02 13.99 -7.01
C ALA A 119 7.14 15.22 -6.10
N SER A 120 6.09 16.07 -6.03
CA SER A 120 6.11 17.24 -5.15
C SER A 120 6.10 16.88 -3.67
N LEU A 121 5.37 15.82 -3.27
CA LEU A 121 5.40 15.31 -1.90
C LEU A 121 6.75 14.68 -1.55
N SER A 122 7.28 13.87 -2.46
CA SER A 122 8.61 13.28 -2.29
C SER A 122 9.67 14.36 -2.05
N GLN A 123 9.69 15.44 -2.84
CA GLN A 123 10.63 16.55 -2.64
C GLN A 123 10.47 17.24 -1.28
N LYS A 124 9.23 17.41 -0.81
CA LYS A 124 8.97 18.02 0.50
C LYS A 124 9.46 17.11 1.64
N LEU A 125 9.21 15.80 1.55
CA LEU A 125 9.65 14.80 2.53
C LEU A 125 11.18 14.62 2.54
N ASN A 126 11.83 14.75 1.39
CA ASN A 126 13.31 14.69 1.26
C ASN A 126 14.04 15.96 1.74
N ASN A 127 13.36 16.89 2.42
CA ASN A 127 14.00 18.07 2.98
C ASN A 127 14.90 17.68 4.16
N GLU A 128 16.12 18.21 4.24
CA GLU A 128 17.13 17.95 5.30
C GLU A 128 16.58 18.06 6.73
N LYS A 129 15.54 18.89 6.95
CA LYS A 129 14.92 19.02 8.29
C LYS A 129 14.22 17.74 8.73
N PHE A 130 13.91 16.83 7.82
CA PHE A 130 13.26 15.55 8.07
C PHE A 130 14.23 14.36 8.00
N ASP A 131 15.54 14.62 7.93
CA ASP A 131 16.54 13.55 8.02
C ASP A 131 16.30 12.70 9.27
N TYR A 132 16.24 11.39 9.08
CA TYR A 132 15.96 10.41 10.14
C TYR A 132 14.55 10.44 10.76
N TYR A 133 13.55 11.10 10.14
CA TYR A 133 12.15 11.02 10.60
C TYR A 133 11.45 9.75 10.13
N GLY A 134 11.70 9.31 8.90
CA GLY A 134 11.12 8.08 8.35
C GLY A 134 11.69 6.83 9.01
N SER A 135 10.86 5.83 9.25
CA SER A 135 11.26 4.54 9.82
C SER A 135 11.30 3.43 8.77
N TYR A 136 12.23 2.51 8.92
CA TYR A 136 12.27 1.25 8.18
C TYR A 136 11.64 0.10 8.98
N PHE A 137 11.50 0.26 10.28
CA PHE A 137 10.92 -0.74 11.16
C PHE A 137 9.58 -0.23 11.67
N GLU A 138 8.52 -0.87 11.24
CA GLU A 138 7.16 -0.62 11.67
C GLU A 138 6.53 -1.94 12.10
N SER A 139 5.61 -1.92 13.05
CA SER A 139 5.00 -3.15 13.55
C SER A 139 4.07 -3.82 12.52
N MET A 140 3.52 -3.05 11.57
CA MET A 140 2.59 -3.55 10.56
C MET A 140 3.24 -3.81 9.19
N SER A 141 4.16 -2.95 8.76
CA SER A 141 4.69 -2.95 7.38
C SER A 141 6.22 -2.80 7.30
N GLY A 142 6.94 -2.92 8.42
CA GLY A 142 8.39 -2.75 8.45
C GLY A 142 9.17 -3.78 7.63
N ILE A 143 10.44 -3.49 7.37
CA ILE A 143 11.30 -4.35 6.53
C ILE A 143 11.42 -5.79 7.05
N GLN A 144 11.27 -6.03 8.35
CA GLN A 144 11.27 -7.37 8.92
C GLN A 144 10.09 -8.20 8.36
N PHE A 145 8.92 -7.58 8.18
CA PHE A 145 7.77 -8.22 7.57
C PHE A 145 7.92 -8.32 6.04
N GLN A 146 8.34 -7.23 5.40
CA GLN A 146 8.51 -7.18 3.94
C GLN A 146 9.51 -8.23 3.43
N LEU A 147 10.67 -8.39 4.09
CA LEU A 147 11.68 -9.40 3.72
C LEU A 147 11.14 -10.82 3.85
N SER A 148 10.39 -11.11 4.91
CA SER A 148 9.81 -12.44 5.12
C SER A 148 8.79 -12.77 4.04
N THR A 149 7.90 -11.83 3.72
CA THR A 149 6.89 -11.97 2.66
C THR A 149 7.52 -12.08 1.28
N LEU A 150 8.51 -11.24 0.98
CA LEU A 150 9.25 -11.28 -0.28
C LEU A 150 9.81 -12.67 -0.56
N PHE A 151 10.51 -13.27 0.41
CA PHE A 151 11.13 -14.57 0.23
C PHE A 151 10.14 -15.74 0.29
N ALA A 152 9.05 -15.61 1.03
CA ALA A 152 7.99 -16.61 1.06
C ALA A 152 7.24 -16.71 -0.27
N ASP A 153 7.01 -15.57 -0.93
CA ASP A 153 6.19 -15.44 -2.14
C ASP A 153 7.01 -15.24 -3.43
N TRP A 154 8.35 -15.34 -3.36
CA TRP A 154 9.22 -15.15 -4.52
C TRP A 154 8.88 -16.10 -5.66
N GLN A 155 8.58 -15.54 -6.82
CA GLN A 155 8.21 -16.31 -8.01
C GLN A 155 9.44 -16.83 -8.75
N VAL A 156 9.62 -18.14 -8.77
CA VAL A 156 10.70 -18.82 -9.49
C VAL A 156 10.16 -19.38 -10.81
N ARG A 157 10.43 -18.70 -11.92
CA ARG A 157 9.94 -19.03 -13.27
C ARG A 157 10.96 -19.84 -14.07
N ASN A 158 12.24 -19.71 -13.73
CA ASN A 158 13.37 -20.32 -14.44
C ASN A 158 14.61 -20.45 -13.55
N GLU A 159 15.68 -21.08 -14.07
CA GLU A 159 16.92 -21.31 -13.35
C GLU A 159 17.65 -20.00 -12.93
N LYS A 160 17.49 -18.91 -13.71
CA LYS A 160 18.07 -17.61 -13.37
C LYS A 160 17.40 -17.04 -12.12
N ASP A 161 16.09 -17.17 -12.00
CA ASP A 161 15.36 -16.65 -10.82
C ASP A 161 15.81 -17.35 -9.52
N VAL A 162 16.25 -18.62 -9.59
CA VAL A 162 16.87 -19.29 -8.43
C VAL A 162 18.20 -18.64 -8.07
N GLN A 163 19.03 -18.33 -9.06
CA GLN A 163 20.33 -17.68 -8.82
C GLN A 163 20.16 -16.27 -8.24
N ASP A 164 19.17 -15.55 -8.76
CA ASP A 164 18.83 -14.20 -8.28
C ASP A 164 18.28 -14.26 -6.85
N LEU A 165 17.41 -15.22 -6.54
CA LEU A 165 16.92 -15.47 -5.18
C LEU A 165 18.06 -15.74 -4.17
N ILE A 166 19.04 -16.56 -4.55
CA ILE A 166 20.23 -16.83 -3.72
C ILE A 166 21.02 -15.52 -3.52
N THR A 167 21.14 -14.70 -4.55
CA THR A 167 21.83 -13.39 -4.47
C THR A 167 21.11 -12.46 -3.51
N LEU A 168 19.78 -12.33 -3.61
CA LEU A 168 18.95 -11.50 -2.72
C LEU A 168 19.01 -12.00 -1.26
N LEU A 169 18.98 -13.33 -1.04
CA LEU A 169 19.15 -13.88 0.30
C LEU A 169 20.52 -13.50 0.89
N ASN A 170 21.59 -13.59 0.10
CA ASN A 170 22.92 -13.18 0.56
C ASN A 170 23.03 -11.67 0.79
N ASP A 171 22.22 -10.86 0.09
CA ASP A 171 22.15 -9.40 0.27
C ASP A 171 21.36 -8.98 1.51
N THR A 172 20.56 -9.88 2.12
CA THR A 172 19.68 -9.55 3.25
C THR A 172 20.45 -9.00 4.45
N LYS A 173 21.54 -9.65 4.85
CA LYS A 173 22.32 -9.19 6.01
C LYS A 173 23.01 -7.83 5.77
N PRO A 174 23.75 -7.61 4.67
CA PRO A 174 24.32 -6.30 4.38
C PRO A 174 23.27 -5.18 4.27
N TYR A 175 22.10 -5.48 3.67
CA TYR A 175 21.00 -4.52 3.58
C TYR A 175 20.47 -4.15 4.98
N VAL A 176 20.13 -5.14 5.79
CA VAL A 176 19.62 -4.93 7.15
C VAL A 176 20.65 -4.22 8.03
N GLU A 177 21.95 -4.54 7.92
CA GLU A 177 23.01 -3.84 8.66
C GLU A 177 23.03 -2.34 8.34
N SER A 178 22.85 -1.95 7.07
CA SER A 178 22.78 -0.53 6.68
C SER A 178 21.54 0.17 7.25
N VAL A 179 20.39 -0.52 7.26
CA VAL A 179 19.17 0.01 7.87
C VAL A 179 19.31 0.15 9.39
N LEU A 180 19.96 -0.81 10.05
CA LEU A 180 20.22 -0.72 11.49
C LEU A 180 21.20 0.41 11.84
N GLU A 181 22.16 0.75 10.95
CA GLU A 181 23.01 1.93 11.15
C GLU A 181 22.20 3.22 11.06
N TYR A 182 21.29 3.33 10.09
CA TYR A 182 20.35 4.44 10.02
C TYR A 182 19.51 4.56 11.30
N THR A 183 18.93 3.44 11.76
CA THR A 183 18.08 3.42 12.95
C THR A 183 18.85 3.77 14.23
N LYS A 184 20.12 3.39 14.34
CA LYS A 184 21.00 3.85 15.43
C LYS A 184 21.20 5.37 15.38
N LYS A 185 21.27 5.97 14.19
CA LYS A 185 21.33 7.43 14.05
C LYS A 185 20.02 8.10 14.45
N GLN A 186 18.87 7.48 14.17
CA GLN A 186 17.58 7.96 14.70
C GLN A 186 17.62 8.00 16.23
N GLU A 187 18.10 6.95 16.88
CA GLU A 187 18.19 6.87 18.33
C GLU A 187 19.18 7.91 18.89
N GLU A 188 20.37 8.07 18.28
CA GLU A 188 21.36 9.08 18.67
C GLU A 188 20.82 10.51 18.54
N ASN A 189 19.98 10.77 17.52
CA ASN A 189 19.35 12.07 17.27
C ASN A 189 18.08 12.31 18.11
N GLY A 190 17.61 11.30 18.89
CA GLY A 190 16.38 11.38 19.67
C GLY A 190 15.11 11.33 18.80
N LEU A 191 15.19 10.68 17.62
CA LEU A 191 14.11 10.54 16.66
C LEU A 191 13.58 9.10 16.57
N LEU A 192 14.09 8.18 17.40
CA LEU A 192 13.60 6.80 17.41
C LEU A 192 12.18 6.75 17.98
N MET A 193 11.27 6.12 17.25
CA MET A 193 9.86 5.97 17.62
C MET A 193 9.33 4.65 17.04
N LEU A 194 9.52 3.55 17.77
CA LEU A 194 9.23 2.19 17.33
C LEU A 194 8.43 1.41 18.38
N ASP A 195 7.61 0.48 17.95
CA ASP A 195 7.11 -0.61 18.78
C ASP A 195 8.17 -1.71 18.86
N LEU A 196 9.12 -1.54 19.78
CA LEU A 196 10.27 -2.43 19.95
C LEU A 196 9.85 -3.85 20.34
N GLU A 197 8.77 -4.01 21.11
CA GLU A 197 8.30 -5.30 21.60
C GLU A 197 7.75 -6.14 20.43
N SER A 198 6.85 -5.58 19.66
CA SER A 198 6.27 -6.26 18.47
C SER A 198 7.34 -6.65 17.45
N ILE A 199 8.33 -5.79 17.20
CA ILE A 199 9.43 -6.11 16.28
C ILE A 199 10.28 -7.27 16.82
N ILE A 200 10.60 -7.29 18.12
CA ILE A 200 11.35 -8.38 18.76
C ILE A 200 10.57 -9.69 18.68
N GLU A 201 9.28 -9.68 19.02
CA GLU A 201 8.42 -10.87 18.95
C GLU A 201 8.31 -11.41 17.53
N TYR A 202 8.23 -10.54 16.54
CA TYR A 202 8.22 -10.94 15.13
C TYR A 202 9.55 -11.62 14.76
N CYS A 203 10.69 -11.03 15.12
CA CYS A 203 12.00 -11.63 14.89
C CYS A 203 12.14 -13.00 15.57
N ASP A 204 11.67 -13.13 16.81
CA ASP A 204 11.67 -14.42 17.52
C ASP A 204 10.85 -15.47 16.78
N SER A 205 9.73 -15.12 16.19
CA SER A 205 8.89 -16.04 15.42
C SER A 205 9.58 -16.57 14.16
N ILE A 206 10.36 -15.73 13.48
CA ILE A 206 11.16 -16.12 12.29
C ILE A 206 12.39 -16.95 12.68
N LEU A 207 13.02 -16.63 13.79
CA LEU A 207 14.23 -17.32 14.25
C LEU A 207 13.95 -18.69 14.86
N GLN A 208 12.79 -18.89 15.50
CA GLN A 208 12.43 -20.12 16.21
C GLN A 208 12.48 -21.38 15.34
N PRO A 209 11.92 -21.43 14.12
CA PRO A 209 11.99 -22.59 13.25
C PRO A 209 13.41 -22.89 12.73
N GLY A 210 14.25 -21.88 12.59
CA GLY A 210 15.60 -21.98 12.07
C GLY A 210 15.63 -22.61 10.67
N GLU A 211 16.41 -23.67 10.48
CA GLU A 211 16.50 -24.39 9.19
C GLU A 211 15.23 -25.19 8.83
N ASN A 212 14.28 -25.33 9.73
CA ASN A 212 12.97 -25.93 9.47
C ASN A 212 11.92 -24.91 9.05
N SER A 213 12.34 -23.70 8.72
CA SER A 213 11.47 -22.60 8.30
C SER A 213 10.58 -22.99 7.12
N ALA A 214 9.30 -22.62 7.20
CA ALA A 214 8.35 -22.78 6.11
C ALA A 214 8.71 -21.87 4.92
N ILE A 215 9.38 -20.73 5.17
CA ILE A 215 9.88 -19.84 4.11
C ILE A 215 10.95 -20.57 3.29
N LEU A 216 11.93 -21.23 3.95
CA LEU A 216 12.95 -22.02 3.25
C LEU A 216 12.32 -23.21 2.52
N ALA A 217 11.33 -23.87 3.12
CA ALA A 217 10.61 -24.99 2.48
C ALA A 217 9.86 -24.53 1.20
N SER A 218 9.23 -23.36 1.22
CA SER A 218 8.58 -22.74 0.05
C SER A 218 9.58 -22.52 -1.10
N MET A 219 10.72 -21.90 -0.82
CA MET A 219 11.79 -21.71 -1.82
C MET A 219 12.30 -23.04 -2.41
N ASN A 220 12.51 -24.06 -1.57
CA ASN A 220 12.92 -25.37 -2.03
C ASN A 220 11.87 -26.02 -2.95
N THR A 221 10.59 -25.89 -2.61
CA THR A 221 9.47 -26.36 -3.44
C THR A 221 9.47 -25.69 -4.82
N SER A 222 9.70 -24.38 -4.86
CA SER A 222 9.78 -23.62 -6.13
C SER A 222 10.93 -24.11 -7.03
N VAL A 223 12.10 -24.47 -6.44
CA VAL A 223 13.21 -25.07 -7.20
C VAL A 223 12.84 -26.45 -7.75
N GLU A 224 12.15 -27.29 -6.96
CA GLU A 224 11.71 -28.63 -7.39
C GLU A 224 10.73 -28.56 -8.58
N GLN A 225 9.87 -27.55 -8.61
CA GLN A 225 8.90 -27.33 -9.69
C GLN A 225 9.55 -27.02 -11.05
N LEU A 226 10.78 -26.52 -11.09
CA LEU A 226 11.51 -26.25 -12.33
C LEU A 226 11.93 -27.51 -13.11
N SER A 227 11.77 -28.71 -12.52
CA SER A 227 12.13 -29.99 -13.16
C SER A 227 13.58 -30.04 -13.68
N LEU A 228 14.52 -29.43 -12.94
CA LEU A 228 15.95 -29.52 -13.19
C LEU A 228 16.48 -30.95 -12.92
N ASP A 229 17.71 -31.27 -13.36
CA ASP A 229 18.34 -32.51 -12.95
C ASP A 229 18.59 -32.56 -11.43
N THR A 230 18.66 -33.77 -10.87
CA THR A 230 18.76 -33.98 -9.42
C THR A 230 20.01 -33.31 -8.82
N GLU A 231 21.13 -33.29 -9.53
CA GLU A 231 22.38 -32.70 -9.03
C GLU A 231 22.24 -31.19 -8.89
N LYS A 232 21.66 -30.52 -9.89
CA LYS A 232 21.37 -29.09 -9.85
C LYS A 232 20.35 -28.74 -8.77
N THR A 233 19.26 -29.50 -8.68
CA THR A 233 18.22 -29.28 -7.67
C THR A 233 18.82 -29.31 -6.27
N GLU A 234 19.56 -30.36 -5.93
CA GLU A 234 20.18 -30.49 -4.61
C GLU A 234 21.25 -29.40 -4.37
N LYS A 235 22.01 -29.02 -5.40
CA LYS A 235 22.95 -27.91 -5.29
C LYS A 235 22.26 -26.59 -4.93
N TYR A 236 21.17 -26.23 -5.63
CA TYR A 236 20.44 -24.99 -5.35
C TYR A 236 19.79 -25.01 -3.98
N LYS A 237 19.17 -26.12 -3.58
CA LYS A 237 18.61 -26.28 -2.22
C LYS A 237 19.67 -26.10 -1.13
N SER A 238 20.89 -26.64 -1.35
CA SER A 238 22.00 -26.44 -0.43
C SER A 238 22.46 -24.97 -0.37
N GLN A 239 22.52 -24.27 -1.49
CA GLN A 239 22.89 -22.86 -1.55
C GLN A 239 21.81 -21.96 -0.92
N LEU A 240 20.53 -22.25 -1.15
CA LEU A 240 19.41 -21.55 -0.49
C LEU A 240 19.47 -21.73 1.02
N LYS A 241 19.69 -22.95 1.49
CA LYS A 241 19.82 -23.24 2.92
C LYS A 241 21.00 -22.47 3.54
N GLU A 242 22.16 -22.46 2.88
CA GLU A 242 23.35 -21.73 3.33
C GLU A 242 23.09 -20.22 3.40
N ALA A 243 22.55 -19.61 2.33
CA ALA A 243 22.24 -18.18 2.29
C ALA A 243 21.16 -17.81 3.31
N PHE A 244 20.12 -18.64 3.46
CA PHE A 244 19.07 -18.44 4.45
C PHE A 244 19.63 -18.43 5.87
N SER A 245 20.47 -19.41 6.23
CA SER A 245 21.03 -19.49 7.58
C SER A 245 22.07 -18.40 7.84
N SER A 246 23.00 -18.15 6.90
CA SER A 246 24.13 -17.24 7.12
C SER A 246 23.80 -15.76 6.91
N SER A 247 22.77 -15.43 6.13
CA SER A 247 22.39 -14.06 5.83
C SER A 247 20.99 -13.71 6.36
N PHE A 248 19.94 -14.41 5.92
CA PHE A 248 18.57 -14.07 6.32
C PHE A 248 18.35 -14.21 7.84
N LEU A 249 18.56 -15.40 8.43
CA LEU A 249 18.39 -15.58 9.88
C LEU A 249 19.37 -14.69 10.67
N SER A 250 20.61 -14.56 10.21
CA SER A 250 21.59 -13.67 10.85
C SER A 250 21.18 -12.18 10.82
N ALA A 251 20.45 -11.73 9.78
CA ALA A 251 19.87 -10.41 9.73
C ALA A 251 18.79 -10.22 10.81
N PHE A 252 17.89 -11.20 10.99
CA PHE A 252 16.85 -11.16 12.02
C PHE A 252 17.44 -11.20 13.44
N GLU A 253 18.54 -11.95 13.67
CA GLU A 253 19.30 -11.89 14.93
C GLU A 253 19.86 -10.48 15.19
N SER A 254 20.34 -9.80 14.14
CA SER A 254 20.87 -8.44 14.24
C SER A 254 19.76 -7.42 14.55
N ILE A 255 18.60 -7.53 13.89
CA ILE A 255 17.43 -6.70 14.19
C ILE A 255 17.04 -6.88 15.66
N ARG A 256 16.76 -8.12 16.07
CA ARG A 256 16.33 -8.46 17.42
C ARG A 256 17.29 -7.89 18.49
N SER A 257 18.59 -8.15 18.35
CA SER A 257 19.60 -7.72 19.33
C SER A 257 19.74 -6.19 19.39
N THR A 258 19.53 -5.50 18.26
CA THR A 258 19.54 -4.04 18.21
C THR A 258 18.31 -3.45 18.90
N MET A 259 17.12 -4.00 18.65
CA MET A 259 15.88 -3.58 19.33
C MET A 259 15.94 -3.82 20.84
N GLU A 260 16.46 -4.96 21.29
CA GLU A 260 16.74 -5.21 22.73
C GLU A 260 17.73 -4.18 23.34
N THR A 261 18.66 -3.69 22.53
CA THR A 261 19.59 -2.64 22.96
C THR A 261 18.85 -1.31 23.12
N PHE A 262 17.99 -0.94 22.19
CA PHE A 262 17.17 0.27 22.28
C PHE A 262 16.23 0.25 23.48
N GLN A 263 15.61 -0.91 23.80
CA GLN A 263 14.82 -1.04 25.03
C GLN A 263 15.65 -0.71 26.29
N LYS A 264 16.92 -1.15 26.36
CA LYS A 264 17.80 -0.91 27.51
C LYS A 264 18.28 0.54 27.62
N THR A 265 18.41 1.26 26.50
CA THR A 265 18.81 2.68 26.53
C THR A 265 17.69 3.59 27.01
N GLY A 266 16.43 3.19 26.81
CA GLY A 266 15.24 3.98 27.19
C GLY A 266 15.10 5.30 26.42
N ARG A 267 15.73 5.41 25.23
CA ARG A 267 15.69 6.63 24.39
C ARG A 267 14.66 6.56 23.27
N ASN A 268 13.91 5.45 23.19
CA ASN A 268 12.78 5.34 22.26
C ASN A 268 11.66 6.30 22.66
N ASN A 269 11.17 7.10 21.73
CA ASN A 269 9.99 7.93 21.96
C ASN A 269 8.74 7.03 22.00
N THR A 270 7.98 7.11 23.06
CA THR A 270 6.72 6.37 23.27
C THR A 270 5.49 7.26 23.14
N GLU A 271 5.68 8.48 22.64
CA GLU A 271 4.61 9.43 22.30
C GLU A 271 4.65 9.68 20.77
N GLY A 272 3.68 10.41 20.24
CA GLY A 272 3.56 10.64 18.80
C GLY A 272 4.63 11.57 18.20
N LEU A 273 4.58 11.73 16.87
CA LEU A 273 5.48 12.59 16.08
C LEU A 273 5.50 14.05 16.59
N ALA A 274 4.41 14.55 17.15
CA ALA A 274 4.31 15.91 17.70
C ALA A 274 5.39 16.26 18.73
N LYS A 275 6.06 15.26 19.33
CA LYS A 275 7.17 15.46 20.26
C LYS A 275 8.48 15.81 19.56
N PHE A 276 8.62 15.55 18.29
CA PHE A 276 9.78 15.92 17.51
C PHE A 276 9.71 17.38 17.06
N LYS A 277 10.86 18.00 16.83
CA LYS A 277 10.95 19.42 16.48
C LYS A 277 10.12 19.82 15.27
N TYR A 278 10.10 18.98 14.25
CA TYR A 278 9.34 19.19 12.99
C TYR A 278 8.26 18.12 12.81
N GLY A 279 7.87 17.42 13.88
CA GLY A 279 7.00 16.26 13.83
C GLY A 279 5.62 16.56 13.26
N LYS A 280 5.03 17.72 13.61
CA LYS A 280 3.74 18.14 13.04
C LYS A 280 3.81 18.39 11.53
N GLU A 281 4.83 19.10 11.08
CA GLU A 281 5.03 19.34 9.64
C GLU A 281 5.30 18.04 8.86
N TYR A 282 6.02 17.11 9.50
CA TYR A 282 6.28 15.80 8.93
C TYR A 282 4.99 14.98 8.83
N TYR A 283 4.19 14.95 9.90
CA TYR A 283 2.90 14.28 9.92
C TYR A 283 1.92 14.83 8.87
N GLU A 284 1.86 16.16 8.67
CA GLU A 284 1.05 16.78 7.61
C GLU A 284 1.40 16.23 6.22
N LEU A 285 2.70 16.02 5.93
CA LEU A 285 3.14 15.47 4.65
C LEU A 285 2.87 13.96 4.54
N LEU A 286 3.06 13.21 5.62
CA LEU A 286 2.69 11.79 5.67
C LEU A 286 1.19 11.62 5.46
N LEU A 287 0.37 12.42 6.13
CA LEU A 287 -1.07 12.39 5.97
C LEU A 287 -1.46 12.68 4.51
N GLN A 288 -0.92 13.74 3.89
CA GLN A 288 -1.20 14.02 2.48
C GLN A 288 -0.80 12.85 1.57
N GLN A 289 0.37 12.26 1.79
CA GLN A 289 0.82 11.08 1.03
C GLN A 289 -0.15 9.91 1.20
N SER A 290 -0.60 9.69 2.42
CA SER A 290 -1.49 8.58 2.80
C SER A 290 -2.89 8.73 2.21
N ILE A 291 -3.48 9.95 2.25
CA ILE A 291 -4.87 10.21 1.84
C ILE A 291 -5.06 10.51 0.34
N GLY A 292 -4.00 10.65 -0.44
CA GLY A 292 -4.11 10.92 -1.88
C GLY A 292 -4.80 12.26 -2.23
N SER A 293 -4.77 13.23 -1.32
CA SER A 293 -5.35 14.57 -1.53
C SER A 293 -4.55 15.65 -0.79
N ASN A 294 -4.78 16.93 -1.13
CA ASN A 294 -4.13 18.07 -0.48
C ASN A 294 -4.92 18.60 0.73
N LYS A 295 -5.83 17.81 1.29
CA LYS A 295 -6.57 18.20 2.48
C LYS A 295 -5.62 18.39 3.66
N SER A 296 -5.91 19.37 4.49
CA SER A 296 -5.17 19.61 5.74
C SER A 296 -5.57 18.62 6.83
N VAL A 297 -4.78 18.53 7.89
CA VAL A 297 -5.14 17.75 9.09
C VAL A 297 -6.49 18.15 9.63
N GLU A 298 -6.81 19.45 9.62
CA GLU A 298 -8.10 19.95 10.11
C GLU A 298 -9.26 19.57 9.20
N ASP A 299 -9.08 19.60 7.86
CA ASP A 299 -10.10 19.13 6.92
C ASP A 299 -10.44 17.64 7.16
N ILE A 300 -9.41 16.81 7.43
CA ILE A 300 -9.61 15.39 7.73
C ILE A 300 -10.26 15.21 9.10
N ARG A 301 -9.86 15.99 10.10
CA ARG A 301 -10.49 15.98 11.42
C ARG A 301 -11.98 16.28 11.33
N GLU A 302 -12.35 17.37 10.67
CA GLU A 302 -13.76 17.75 10.48
C GLU A 302 -14.53 16.64 9.73
N MET A 303 -13.96 16.11 8.64
CA MET A 303 -14.56 15.00 7.89
C MET A 303 -14.83 13.79 8.80
N MET A 304 -13.83 13.37 9.60
CA MET A 304 -13.97 12.18 10.46
C MET A 304 -14.91 12.42 11.66
N GLU A 305 -14.98 13.62 12.21
CA GLU A 305 -15.95 13.96 13.28
C GLU A 305 -17.39 13.96 12.76
N GLU A 306 -17.62 14.49 11.56
CA GLU A 306 -18.92 14.45 10.91
C GLU A 306 -19.33 13.03 10.54
N ALA A 307 -18.42 12.26 9.93
CA ALA A 307 -18.63 10.86 9.58
C ALA A 307 -18.91 10.01 10.83
N PHE A 308 -18.11 10.14 11.88
CA PHE A 308 -18.34 9.46 13.16
C PHE A 308 -19.76 9.73 13.70
N SER A 309 -20.15 11.00 13.72
CA SER A 309 -21.48 11.40 14.22
C SER A 309 -22.61 10.83 13.37
N THR A 310 -22.43 10.79 12.06
CA THR A 310 -23.40 10.24 11.09
C THR A 310 -23.54 8.73 11.27
N HIS A 311 -22.43 8.00 11.30
CA HIS A 311 -22.43 6.55 11.46
C HIS A 311 -23.00 6.13 12.83
N LEU A 312 -22.61 6.83 13.89
CA LEU A 312 -23.16 6.58 15.22
C LEU A 312 -24.68 6.84 15.26
N TYR A 313 -25.15 7.91 14.63
CA TYR A 313 -26.59 8.21 14.53
C TYR A 313 -27.34 7.13 13.75
N ASN A 314 -26.80 6.71 12.59
CA ASN A 314 -27.40 5.66 11.77
C ASN A 314 -27.46 4.33 12.53
N CYS A 315 -26.37 3.92 13.17
CA CYS A 315 -26.32 2.73 14.00
C CYS A 315 -27.37 2.80 15.13
N ALA A 316 -27.42 3.90 15.87
CA ALA A 316 -28.43 4.09 16.94
C ALA A 316 -29.87 4.04 16.41
N LYS A 317 -30.14 4.64 15.26
CA LYS A 317 -31.46 4.60 14.62
C LYS A 317 -31.85 3.18 14.25
N ILE A 318 -30.93 2.38 13.70
CA ILE A 318 -31.18 0.97 13.36
C ILE A 318 -31.46 0.17 14.64
N VAL A 319 -30.63 0.30 15.66
CA VAL A 319 -30.78 -0.38 16.97
C VAL A 319 -32.13 -0.08 17.59
N ILE A 320 -32.58 1.18 17.59
CA ILE A 320 -33.86 1.57 18.17
C ILE A 320 -35.07 1.04 17.36
N SER A 321 -34.93 1.07 16.02
CA SER A 321 -36.05 0.69 15.13
C SER A 321 -36.18 -0.82 14.92
N ASN A 322 -35.08 -1.57 15.04
CA ASN A 322 -35.00 -3.00 14.74
C ASN A 322 -34.18 -3.77 15.80
N PRO A 323 -34.51 -3.68 17.08
CA PRO A 323 -33.68 -4.24 18.16
C PRO A 323 -33.46 -5.75 18.06
N GLU A 324 -34.47 -6.50 17.51
CA GLU A 324 -34.33 -7.94 17.34
C GLU A 324 -33.36 -8.33 16.23
N SER A 325 -33.35 -7.58 15.12
CA SER A 325 -32.42 -7.81 14.00
C SER A 325 -30.96 -7.56 14.39
N VAL A 326 -30.69 -6.60 15.28
CA VAL A 326 -29.33 -6.20 15.66
C VAL A 326 -28.84 -6.84 16.97
N GLU A 327 -29.69 -7.61 17.65
CA GLU A 327 -29.29 -8.32 18.88
C GLU A 327 -28.00 -9.16 18.69
N PRO A 328 -27.80 -9.88 17.56
CA PRO A 328 -26.57 -10.62 17.33
C PRO A 328 -25.30 -9.76 17.29
N LEU A 329 -25.37 -8.52 16.84
CA LEU A 329 -24.25 -7.57 16.87
C LEU A 329 -23.94 -7.15 18.31
N ILE A 330 -24.97 -6.80 19.08
CA ILE A 330 -24.83 -6.33 20.47
C ILE A 330 -24.31 -7.46 21.38
N SER A 331 -24.77 -8.69 21.17
CA SER A 331 -24.35 -9.86 21.96
C SER A 331 -23.06 -10.53 21.45
N ASN A 332 -22.46 -10.00 20.39
CA ASN A 332 -21.30 -10.59 19.70
C ASN A 332 -21.55 -12.05 19.25
N THR A 333 -22.74 -12.33 18.72
CA THR A 333 -23.17 -13.64 18.23
C THR A 333 -23.60 -13.59 16.78
N LEU A 334 -22.80 -12.95 15.92
CA LEU A 334 -23.09 -12.77 14.51
C LEU A 334 -23.42 -14.10 13.81
N PRO A 335 -24.43 -14.12 12.91
CA PRO A 335 -24.79 -15.32 12.16
C PRO A 335 -23.69 -15.71 11.18
N LYS A 336 -23.74 -16.96 10.72
CA LYS A 336 -22.87 -17.46 9.67
C LYS A 336 -23.42 -17.11 8.29
N THR A 337 -22.53 -16.83 7.35
CA THR A 337 -22.88 -16.49 5.96
C THR A 337 -23.38 -17.69 5.15
N GLY A 338 -23.02 -18.90 5.58
CA GLY A 338 -23.35 -20.13 4.86
C GLY A 338 -22.31 -20.57 3.84
N TYR A 339 -21.31 -19.76 3.51
CA TYR A 339 -20.18 -20.16 2.65
C TYR A 339 -19.32 -21.21 3.33
N LEU A 340 -18.82 -22.17 2.52
CA LEU A 340 -18.00 -23.29 2.99
C LEU A 340 -16.54 -23.19 2.54
N SER A 341 -16.26 -22.34 1.55
CA SER A 341 -14.91 -22.11 1.03
C SER A 341 -14.74 -20.68 0.53
N TYR A 342 -13.49 -20.22 0.43
CA TYR A 342 -13.15 -18.94 -0.21
C TYR A 342 -13.56 -18.90 -1.69
N THR A 343 -13.51 -20.07 -2.38
CA THR A 343 -13.98 -20.20 -3.75
C THR A 343 -15.47 -19.92 -3.88
N ASP A 344 -16.29 -20.41 -2.92
CA ASP A 344 -17.74 -20.15 -2.94
C ASP A 344 -18.04 -18.66 -2.87
N ILE A 345 -17.28 -17.91 -2.03
CA ILE A 345 -17.44 -16.45 -1.89
C ILE A 345 -17.04 -15.75 -3.21
N LEU A 346 -15.87 -16.07 -3.74
CA LEU A 346 -15.35 -15.40 -4.96
C LEU A 346 -16.20 -15.70 -6.18
N ASP A 347 -16.66 -16.94 -6.37
CA ASP A 347 -17.48 -17.32 -7.51
C ASP A 347 -18.89 -16.69 -7.44
N ASP A 348 -19.43 -16.55 -6.24
CA ASP A 348 -20.72 -15.87 -6.03
C ASP A 348 -20.57 -14.38 -6.32
N MET A 349 -19.59 -13.71 -5.74
CA MET A 349 -19.31 -12.30 -6.01
C MET A 349 -19.07 -12.03 -7.49
N LYS A 350 -18.27 -12.86 -8.17
CA LYS A 350 -18.02 -12.76 -9.61
C LYS A 350 -19.30 -12.80 -10.45
N ASN A 351 -20.33 -13.50 -10.01
CA ASN A 351 -21.62 -13.58 -10.71
C ASN A 351 -22.46 -12.32 -10.50
N VAL A 352 -22.50 -11.78 -9.26
CA VAL A 352 -23.42 -10.68 -8.91
C VAL A 352 -22.86 -9.31 -9.32
N ILE A 353 -21.55 -9.07 -9.25
CA ILE A 353 -20.95 -7.77 -9.55
C ILE A 353 -21.17 -7.30 -10.99
N SER A 354 -21.47 -8.21 -11.93
CA SER A 354 -21.68 -7.88 -13.35
C SER A 354 -22.86 -6.94 -13.60
N GLU A 355 -23.78 -6.80 -12.66
CA GLU A 355 -24.91 -5.90 -12.76
C GLU A 355 -24.54 -4.44 -12.51
N GLU A 356 -23.66 -4.19 -11.55
CA GLU A 356 -23.33 -2.86 -11.06
C GLU A 356 -21.88 -2.40 -11.38
N PHE A 357 -21.00 -3.32 -11.76
CA PHE A 357 -19.62 -3.02 -12.10
C PHE A 357 -19.35 -3.19 -13.60
N PRO A 358 -18.40 -2.41 -14.19
CA PRO A 358 -18.06 -2.54 -15.60
C PRO A 358 -17.47 -3.93 -15.91
N PRO A 359 -17.63 -4.43 -17.14
CA PRO A 359 -17.14 -5.75 -17.50
C PRO A 359 -15.61 -5.79 -17.53
N VAL A 360 -15.05 -6.91 -17.07
CA VAL A 360 -13.64 -7.27 -17.21
C VAL A 360 -13.57 -8.64 -17.88
N SER A 361 -12.72 -8.78 -18.89
CA SER A 361 -12.69 -10.00 -19.73
C SER A 361 -12.05 -11.19 -19.02
N ASN A 362 -11.11 -10.95 -18.09
CA ASN A 362 -10.42 -12.02 -17.36
C ASN A 362 -10.48 -11.81 -15.85
N LEU A 363 -11.36 -12.57 -15.17
CA LEU A 363 -11.46 -12.68 -13.71
C LEU A 363 -11.05 -14.08 -13.22
N ASN A 364 -10.08 -14.70 -13.88
CA ASN A 364 -9.49 -15.95 -13.38
C ASN A 364 -8.66 -15.66 -12.13
N TYR A 365 -8.78 -16.53 -11.15
CA TYR A 365 -8.07 -16.39 -9.88
C TYR A 365 -7.53 -17.74 -9.40
N HIS A 366 -6.62 -17.67 -8.45
CA HIS A 366 -6.05 -18.79 -7.74
C HIS A 366 -5.99 -18.47 -6.24
N ILE A 367 -6.28 -19.46 -5.41
CA ILE A 367 -6.23 -19.32 -3.96
C ILE A 367 -5.10 -20.21 -3.45
N GLU A 368 -4.20 -19.63 -2.68
CA GLU A 368 -3.14 -20.35 -1.98
C GLU A 368 -3.11 -19.97 -0.51
N ASN A 369 -2.64 -20.89 0.32
CA ASN A 369 -2.39 -20.56 1.72
C ASN A 369 -1.21 -19.60 1.85
N MET A 370 -1.31 -18.69 2.81
CA MET A 370 -0.13 -17.97 3.30
C MET A 370 0.91 -18.95 3.83
N ASN A 371 2.16 -18.53 3.78
CA ASN A 371 3.22 -19.23 4.51
C ASN A 371 2.88 -19.32 6.00
N GLU A 372 3.04 -20.49 6.62
CA GLU A 372 2.62 -20.76 8.01
C GLU A 372 3.30 -19.82 9.03
N GLU A 373 4.55 -19.42 8.78
CA GLU A 373 5.27 -18.49 9.65
C GLU A 373 4.67 -17.08 9.58
N LEU A 374 4.31 -16.64 8.38
CA LEU A 374 3.62 -15.36 8.19
C LEU A 374 2.20 -15.40 8.78
N ALA A 375 1.46 -16.47 8.53
CA ALA A 375 0.08 -16.65 8.99
C ALA A 375 -0.07 -16.59 10.51
N SER A 376 0.92 -17.11 11.25
CA SER A 376 0.84 -17.25 12.71
C SER A 376 0.93 -15.93 13.47
N LYS A 377 1.46 -14.86 12.87
CA LYS A 377 1.78 -13.59 13.53
C LYS A 377 1.20 -12.35 12.85
N SER A 378 0.79 -12.45 11.58
CA SER A 378 0.33 -11.28 10.84
C SER A 378 -1.03 -10.73 11.30
N GLY A 379 -1.89 -11.56 11.91
CA GLY A 379 -3.30 -11.19 12.16
C GLY A 379 -4.12 -11.00 10.88
N VAL A 380 -3.49 -11.14 9.70
CA VAL A 380 -4.11 -10.93 8.40
C VAL A 380 -4.91 -12.17 8.01
N THR A 381 -6.14 -11.97 7.57
CA THR A 381 -7.05 -13.04 7.12
C THR A 381 -6.73 -13.50 5.69
N ALA A 382 -6.48 -12.55 4.79
CA ALA A 382 -6.11 -12.77 3.42
C ALA A 382 -5.35 -11.54 2.87
N TYR A 383 -4.63 -11.71 1.77
CA TYR A 383 -4.10 -10.60 0.97
C TYR A 383 -4.03 -10.97 -0.51
N PHE A 384 -4.11 -9.95 -1.35
CA PHE A 384 -4.00 -10.06 -2.79
C PHE A 384 -2.56 -9.88 -3.26
N ASN A 385 -2.06 -10.81 -4.07
CA ASN A 385 -0.79 -10.65 -4.77
C ASN A 385 -1.02 -10.00 -6.14
N ILE A 386 -0.38 -8.86 -6.36
CA ILE A 386 -0.44 -8.11 -7.61
C ILE A 386 0.13 -8.97 -8.74
N PRO A 387 -0.62 -9.20 -9.85
CA PRO A 387 -0.14 -9.96 -10.99
C PRO A 387 0.88 -9.15 -11.81
N THR A 388 1.69 -9.85 -12.62
CA THR A 388 2.62 -9.19 -13.55
C THR A 388 1.85 -8.45 -14.65
N LEU A 389 2.44 -7.36 -15.17
CA LEU A 389 1.86 -6.54 -16.25
C LEU A 389 1.69 -7.29 -17.57
N ASP A 390 2.57 -8.25 -17.84
CA ASP A 390 2.67 -9.03 -19.08
C ASP A 390 2.36 -10.51 -18.90
N GLY A 391 1.82 -10.90 -17.75
CA GLY A 391 1.43 -12.28 -17.47
C GLY A 391 0.00 -12.58 -17.91
N ASP A 392 -0.34 -13.87 -17.99
CA ASP A 392 -1.74 -14.35 -18.13
C ASP A 392 -2.57 -14.07 -16.87
N SER A 393 -2.21 -13.05 -16.15
CA SER A 393 -2.80 -12.42 -14.97
C SER A 393 -3.80 -13.30 -14.19
N VAL A 394 -3.31 -14.47 -13.74
CA VAL A 394 -4.04 -15.21 -12.71
C VAL A 394 -3.89 -14.41 -11.43
N LYS A 395 -5.00 -13.89 -10.94
CA LYS A 395 -5.05 -13.14 -9.68
C LYS A 395 -4.90 -14.12 -8.53
N GLN A 396 -3.98 -13.85 -7.62
CA GLN A 396 -3.71 -14.75 -6.52
C GLN A 396 -4.19 -14.17 -5.19
N LEU A 397 -5.07 -14.90 -4.52
CA LEU A 397 -5.47 -14.63 -3.15
C LEU A 397 -4.67 -15.54 -2.20
N ARG A 398 -3.93 -14.94 -1.29
CA ARG A 398 -3.30 -15.65 -0.17
C ARG A 398 -4.24 -15.64 1.02
N VAL A 399 -4.55 -16.80 1.58
CA VAL A 399 -5.46 -16.93 2.73
C VAL A 399 -4.73 -17.51 3.94
N ASN A 400 -5.07 -17.01 5.12
CA ASN A 400 -4.50 -17.49 6.36
C ASN A 400 -5.07 -18.89 6.70
N PRO A 401 -4.24 -19.95 6.76
CA PRO A 401 -4.74 -21.30 7.01
C PRO A 401 -5.05 -21.57 8.50
N ILE A 402 -4.65 -20.68 9.41
CA ILE A 402 -4.63 -20.99 10.86
C ILE A 402 -5.87 -20.49 11.57
N SER A 403 -6.40 -19.32 11.23
CA SER A 403 -7.32 -18.56 12.10
C SER A 403 -8.62 -18.10 11.46
N ASN A 404 -9.05 -18.66 10.30
CA ASN A 404 -10.18 -18.12 9.60
C ASN A 404 -11.41 -19.02 9.61
N ASP A 405 -12.51 -18.48 10.12
CA ASP A 405 -13.84 -19.01 9.94
C ASP A 405 -14.44 -18.49 8.62
N VAL A 406 -14.31 -19.27 7.55
CA VAL A 406 -14.80 -18.94 6.21
C VAL A 406 -16.27 -18.50 6.21
N SER A 407 -17.06 -19.00 7.16
CA SER A 407 -18.47 -18.68 7.27
C SER A 407 -18.75 -17.39 8.05
N SER A 408 -17.76 -16.67 8.54
CA SER A 408 -17.97 -15.40 9.25
C SER A 408 -18.22 -14.23 8.30
N ILE A 409 -18.99 -13.22 8.75
CA ILE A 409 -19.21 -11.97 8.02
C ILE A 409 -17.88 -11.24 7.81
N SER A 410 -17.00 -11.25 8.82
CA SER A 410 -15.67 -10.61 8.73
C SER A 410 -14.81 -11.25 7.63
N THR A 411 -14.77 -12.59 7.53
CA THR A 411 -14.04 -13.27 6.45
C THR A 411 -14.65 -12.98 5.08
N PHE A 412 -15.99 -12.96 4.96
CA PHE A 412 -16.65 -12.54 3.73
C PHE A 412 -16.22 -11.14 3.32
N SER A 413 -16.26 -10.18 4.25
CA SER A 413 -15.84 -8.79 4.01
C SER A 413 -14.38 -8.71 3.54
N THR A 414 -13.46 -9.42 4.22
CA THR A 414 -12.04 -9.45 3.81
C THR A 414 -11.87 -10.07 2.42
N VAL A 415 -12.58 -11.16 2.10
CA VAL A 415 -12.48 -11.79 0.78
C VAL A 415 -13.07 -10.91 -0.32
N ALA A 416 -14.11 -10.14 -0.02
CA ALA A 416 -14.64 -9.13 -0.94
C ALA A 416 -13.66 -7.97 -1.15
N HIS A 417 -12.97 -7.52 -0.09
CA HIS A 417 -11.92 -6.50 -0.13
C HIS A 417 -10.73 -6.93 -1.01
N GLU A 418 -10.16 -8.10 -0.74
CA GLU A 418 -8.98 -8.60 -1.44
C GLU A 418 -9.31 -9.17 -2.84
N GLY A 419 -10.51 -9.70 -2.99
CA GLY A 419 -10.98 -10.40 -4.18
C GLY A 419 -11.91 -9.57 -5.06
N PHE A 420 -13.19 -9.98 -5.12
CA PHE A 420 -14.23 -9.37 -5.92
C PHE A 420 -15.33 -8.79 -5.01
N PRO A 421 -15.73 -7.52 -5.22
CA PRO A 421 -15.31 -6.54 -6.23
C PRO A 421 -14.09 -5.68 -5.86
N GLY A 422 -13.30 -6.05 -4.81
CA GLY A 422 -12.16 -5.28 -4.32
C GLY A 422 -10.91 -5.35 -5.18
N HIS A 423 -9.74 -5.56 -4.56
CA HIS A 423 -8.43 -5.42 -5.21
C HIS A 423 -8.24 -6.28 -6.47
N MET A 424 -8.62 -7.55 -6.45
CA MET A 424 -8.49 -8.40 -7.66
C MET A 424 -9.26 -7.83 -8.85
N TYR A 425 -10.45 -7.29 -8.61
CA TYR A 425 -11.26 -6.68 -9.65
C TYR A 425 -10.68 -5.34 -10.09
N GLN A 426 -10.28 -4.47 -9.14
CA GLN A 426 -9.66 -3.17 -9.38
C GLN A 426 -8.44 -3.30 -10.30
N TYR A 427 -7.51 -4.19 -9.96
CA TYR A 427 -6.31 -4.44 -10.77
C TYR A 427 -6.62 -5.11 -12.11
N ALA A 428 -7.62 -6.00 -12.15
CA ALA A 428 -8.05 -6.60 -13.41
C ALA A 428 -8.60 -5.53 -14.37
N TYR A 429 -9.43 -4.61 -13.87
CA TYR A 429 -9.97 -3.51 -14.65
C TYR A 429 -8.85 -2.56 -15.11
N MET A 430 -7.97 -2.14 -14.20
CA MET A 430 -6.85 -1.25 -14.50
C MET A 430 -5.92 -1.84 -15.57
N TYR A 431 -5.56 -3.12 -15.46
CA TYR A 431 -4.66 -3.75 -16.44
C TYR A 431 -5.28 -3.90 -17.84
N GLU A 432 -6.60 -4.05 -17.91
CA GLU A 432 -7.32 -4.16 -19.18
C GLU A 432 -7.60 -2.79 -19.82
N ASN A 433 -7.90 -1.75 -19.04
CA ASN A 433 -8.48 -0.50 -19.54
C ASN A 433 -7.55 0.73 -19.46
N VAL A 434 -6.53 0.73 -18.57
CA VAL A 434 -5.56 1.82 -18.48
C VAL A 434 -4.36 1.50 -19.36
N GLU A 435 -3.96 2.42 -20.26
CA GLU A 435 -2.83 2.16 -21.18
C GLU A 435 -1.47 2.39 -20.51
N SER A 436 -1.37 3.38 -19.62
CA SER A 436 -0.10 3.82 -19.03
C SER A 436 0.54 2.78 -18.10
N ASN A 437 1.72 2.27 -18.46
CA ASN A 437 2.53 1.42 -17.59
C ASN A 437 3.03 2.17 -16.36
N TYR A 438 3.21 3.48 -16.45
CA TYR A 438 3.54 4.31 -15.29
C TYR A 438 2.44 4.24 -14.23
N ILE A 439 1.16 4.40 -14.63
CA ILE A 439 0.03 4.28 -13.70
C ILE A 439 -0.04 2.86 -13.13
N LYS A 440 0.08 1.83 -13.96
CA LYS A 440 -0.07 0.43 -13.53
C LYS A 440 0.97 -0.03 -12.51
N ALA A 441 2.19 0.50 -12.55
CA ALA A 441 3.30 0.01 -11.74
C ALA A 441 3.91 1.04 -10.79
N LEU A 442 3.83 2.33 -11.09
CA LEU A 442 4.51 3.39 -10.32
C LEU A 442 3.57 4.37 -9.65
N SER A 443 2.30 4.44 -10.08
CA SER A 443 1.32 5.22 -9.34
C SER A 443 0.87 4.42 -8.12
N ASN A 444 1.23 4.92 -6.95
CA ASN A 444 0.81 4.32 -5.68
C ASN A 444 0.09 5.38 -4.83
N ILE A 445 -1.23 5.46 -5.01
CA ILE A 445 -2.10 6.32 -4.20
C ILE A 445 -2.91 5.41 -3.28
N SER A 446 -2.35 5.13 -2.12
CA SER A 446 -2.89 4.15 -1.17
C SER A 446 -4.35 4.41 -0.83
N ALA A 447 -4.74 5.67 -0.60
CA ALA A 447 -6.12 5.99 -0.26
C ALA A 447 -7.12 5.72 -1.39
N TYR A 448 -6.70 5.83 -2.64
CA TYR A 448 -7.55 5.38 -3.74
C TYR A 448 -7.65 3.85 -3.77
N THR A 449 -6.52 3.15 -3.65
CA THR A 449 -6.49 1.69 -3.75
C THR A 449 -7.23 1.03 -2.59
N GLU A 450 -6.88 1.41 -1.35
CA GLU A 450 -7.49 0.85 -0.15
C GLU A 450 -8.91 1.36 0.08
N GLY A 451 -9.14 2.66 -0.13
CA GLY A 451 -10.47 3.25 -0.01
C GLY A 451 -11.48 2.64 -0.97
N TYR A 452 -11.04 2.32 -2.20
CA TYR A 452 -11.87 1.57 -3.15
C TYR A 452 -12.18 0.14 -2.63
N ALA A 453 -11.18 -0.56 -2.10
CA ALA A 453 -11.40 -1.92 -1.60
C ALA A 453 -12.33 -1.95 -0.37
N VAL A 454 -12.24 -0.96 0.53
CA VAL A 454 -13.19 -0.77 1.64
C VAL A 454 -14.58 -0.43 1.12
N TYR A 455 -14.68 0.45 0.13
CA TYR A 455 -15.95 0.75 -0.53
C TYR A 455 -16.57 -0.51 -1.14
N ALA A 456 -15.79 -1.27 -1.91
CA ALA A 456 -16.22 -2.52 -2.54
C ALA A 456 -16.62 -3.60 -1.51
N GLN A 457 -15.89 -3.69 -0.41
CA GLN A 457 -16.21 -4.57 0.72
C GLN A 457 -17.59 -4.32 1.30
N TYR A 458 -17.96 -3.06 1.51
CA TYR A 458 -19.27 -2.71 2.07
C TYR A 458 -20.40 -2.78 1.04
N GLU A 459 -20.14 -2.47 -0.23
CA GLU A 459 -21.10 -2.74 -1.31
C GLU A 459 -21.41 -4.26 -1.39
N ALA A 460 -20.38 -5.11 -1.24
CA ALA A 460 -20.55 -6.56 -1.28
C ALA A 460 -21.49 -7.12 -0.20
N LEU A 461 -21.62 -6.46 0.96
CA LEU A 461 -22.56 -6.86 1.99
C LEU A 461 -24.02 -6.86 1.51
N SER A 462 -24.35 -5.98 0.55
CA SER A 462 -25.69 -5.93 -0.04
C SER A 462 -26.06 -7.17 -0.85
N TYR A 463 -25.05 -7.90 -1.34
CA TYR A 463 -25.21 -9.14 -2.10
C TYR A 463 -25.20 -10.41 -1.23
N LEU A 464 -24.93 -10.27 0.07
CA LEU A 464 -24.85 -11.42 0.99
C LEU A 464 -26.26 -11.94 1.34
N ASP A 465 -26.65 -13.02 0.66
CA ASP A 465 -27.91 -13.70 0.92
C ASP A 465 -27.92 -14.48 2.24
N GLY A 466 -29.08 -14.61 2.84
CA GLY A 466 -29.28 -15.44 4.03
C GLY A 466 -28.91 -14.79 5.37
N VAL A 467 -28.39 -13.56 5.35
CA VAL A 467 -28.17 -12.73 6.54
C VAL A 467 -29.09 -11.51 6.48
N ASP A 468 -29.63 -11.11 7.63
CA ASP A 468 -30.51 -9.94 7.72
C ASP A 468 -29.78 -8.67 7.27
N GLN A 469 -30.27 -8.02 6.22
CA GLN A 469 -29.66 -6.80 5.68
C GLN A 469 -29.65 -5.63 6.68
N THR A 470 -30.61 -5.60 7.62
CA THR A 470 -30.61 -4.60 8.70
C THR A 470 -29.46 -4.82 9.67
N LEU A 471 -29.13 -6.08 9.95
CA LEU A 471 -27.95 -6.44 10.76
C LEU A 471 -26.64 -6.05 10.04
N LEU A 472 -26.54 -6.32 8.74
CA LEU A 472 -25.36 -5.99 7.93
C LEU A 472 -25.14 -4.48 7.84
N GLU A 473 -26.21 -3.69 7.70
CA GLU A 473 -26.14 -2.25 7.72
C GLU A 473 -25.67 -1.74 9.10
N ALA A 474 -26.21 -2.28 10.21
CA ALA A 474 -25.74 -1.93 11.54
C ALA A 474 -24.28 -2.33 11.78
N TYR A 475 -23.86 -3.48 11.26
CA TYR A 475 -22.47 -3.94 11.28
C TYR A 475 -21.56 -2.94 10.57
N LYS A 476 -21.87 -2.55 9.33
CA LYS A 476 -21.14 -1.55 8.55
C LYS A 476 -21.03 -0.22 9.28
N GLU A 477 -22.14 0.33 9.75
CA GLU A 477 -22.17 1.61 10.44
C GLU A 477 -21.33 1.61 11.73
N ASN A 478 -21.34 0.49 12.46
CA ASN A 478 -20.51 0.32 13.66
C ASN A 478 -19.01 0.26 13.35
N GLU A 479 -18.61 -0.46 12.31
CA GLU A 479 -17.21 -0.51 11.87
C GLU A 479 -16.74 0.86 11.41
N LEU A 480 -17.49 1.54 10.56
CA LEU A 480 -17.15 2.87 10.05
C LEU A 480 -17.02 3.91 11.18
N ALA A 481 -17.93 3.89 12.17
CA ALA A 481 -17.78 4.75 13.35
C ALA A 481 -16.49 4.45 14.12
N THR A 482 -16.15 3.18 14.28
CA THR A 482 -14.91 2.77 14.98
C THR A 482 -13.67 3.28 14.25
N TYR A 483 -13.62 3.18 12.93
CA TYR A 483 -12.47 3.63 12.16
C TYR A 483 -12.34 5.15 12.06
N CYS A 484 -13.45 5.89 12.00
CA CYS A 484 -13.40 7.35 12.14
C CYS A 484 -12.75 7.76 13.46
N MET A 485 -13.08 7.05 14.55
CA MET A 485 -12.45 7.29 15.86
C MET A 485 -10.96 6.96 15.87
N ILE A 486 -10.54 5.88 15.20
CA ILE A 486 -9.11 5.50 15.09
C ILE A 486 -8.32 6.60 14.37
N ILE A 487 -8.83 7.14 13.28
CA ILE A 487 -8.18 8.25 12.54
C ILE A 487 -8.12 9.52 13.40
N LEU A 488 -9.19 9.86 14.11
CA LEU A 488 -9.18 10.98 15.05
C LEU A 488 -8.15 10.80 16.17
N ALA A 489 -7.96 9.58 16.64
CA ALA A 489 -6.95 9.24 17.63
C ALA A 489 -5.52 9.33 17.06
N ASP A 490 -5.31 8.90 15.82
CA ASP A 490 -4.02 9.03 15.14
C ASP A 490 -3.62 10.51 15.01
N ILE A 491 -4.52 11.37 14.55
CA ILE A 491 -4.33 12.83 14.52
C ILE A 491 -4.03 13.37 15.94
N GLY A 492 -4.78 12.92 16.94
CA GLY A 492 -4.56 13.33 18.33
C GLY A 492 -3.17 12.98 18.84
N ILE A 493 -2.68 11.77 18.56
CA ILE A 493 -1.38 11.28 18.97
C ILE A 493 -0.25 12.01 18.20
N HIS A 494 -0.33 12.07 16.89
CA HIS A 494 0.78 12.51 16.04
C HIS A 494 0.81 14.02 15.76
N TYR A 495 -0.35 14.68 15.77
CA TYR A 495 -0.45 16.11 15.52
C TYR A 495 -0.70 16.93 16.80
N ASP A 496 -1.64 16.52 17.66
CA ASP A 496 -1.93 17.24 18.91
C ASP A 496 -0.96 16.85 20.01
N GLY A 497 -0.37 15.65 19.96
CA GLY A 497 0.62 15.14 20.90
C GLY A 497 0.01 14.54 22.16
N TRP A 498 -1.12 13.83 21.99
CA TRP A 498 -1.78 13.16 23.11
C TRP A 498 -0.89 12.11 23.78
N SER A 499 -0.94 12.12 25.10
CA SER A 499 -0.45 11.03 25.95
C SER A 499 -1.44 9.86 25.95
N VAL A 500 -1.01 8.74 26.53
CA VAL A 500 -1.90 7.57 26.73
C VAL A 500 -3.15 7.92 27.54
N GLU A 501 -3.00 8.80 28.54
CA GLU A 501 -4.10 9.26 29.37
C GLU A 501 -5.11 10.10 28.57
N GLU A 502 -4.63 11.02 27.72
CA GLU A 502 -5.49 11.82 26.85
C GLU A 502 -6.18 10.96 25.79
N PHE A 503 -5.48 9.96 25.23
CA PHE A 503 -6.08 8.97 24.35
C PHE A 503 -7.20 8.17 25.06
N LYS A 504 -6.95 7.73 26.30
CA LYS A 504 -7.97 7.04 27.11
C LYS A 504 -9.19 7.93 27.36
N GLU A 505 -8.99 9.20 27.75
CA GLU A 505 -10.07 10.17 27.94
C GLU A 505 -10.87 10.39 26.65
N PHE A 506 -10.20 10.46 25.51
CA PHE A 506 -10.85 10.54 24.20
C PHE A 506 -11.72 9.31 23.94
N MET A 507 -11.20 8.09 24.12
CA MET A 507 -11.94 6.84 23.92
C MET A 507 -13.19 6.78 24.82
N GLU A 508 -13.04 7.13 26.10
CA GLU A 508 -14.16 7.19 27.06
C GLU A 508 -15.20 8.24 26.66
N SER A 509 -14.77 9.39 26.13
CA SER A 509 -15.67 10.46 25.66
C SER A 509 -16.53 10.04 24.48
N LYS A 510 -16.03 9.08 23.68
CA LYS A 510 -16.74 8.47 22.55
C LYS A 510 -17.58 7.25 22.95
N GLY A 511 -17.60 6.88 24.23
CA GLY A 511 -18.39 5.79 24.78
C GLY A 511 -17.69 4.43 24.82
N PHE A 512 -16.37 4.38 24.56
CA PHE A 512 -15.57 3.16 24.62
C PHE A 512 -14.86 3.08 25.98
N SER A 513 -15.17 2.02 26.74
CA SER A 513 -14.49 1.76 28.02
C SER A 513 -13.64 0.50 27.86
N LEU A 514 -12.33 0.70 27.76
CA LEU A 514 -11.33 -0.35 27.65
C LEU A 514 -10.52 -0.44 28.93
N ASP A 515 -9.97 -1.62 29.23
CA ASP A 515 -9.02 -1.76 30.33
C ASP A 515 -7.67 -1.12 29.98
N ASP A 516 -6.86 -0.84 30.99
CA ASP A 516 -5.59 -0.12 30.82
C ASP A 516 -4.61 -0.88 29.90
N ALA A 517 -4.62 -2.20 29.89
CA ALA A 517 -3.75 -2.99 29.01
C ALA A 517 -4.16 -2.83 27.54
N SER A 518 -5.47 -2.89 27.26
CA SER A 518 -6.01 -2.65 25.92
C SER A 518 -5.73 -1.23 25.42
N ILE A 519 -5.86 -0.22 26.28
CA ILE A 519 -5.51 1.18 25.98
C ILE A 519 -4.03 1.30 25.62
N GLN A 520 -3.13 0.72 26.42
CA GLN A 520 -1.69 0.74 26.15
C GLN A 520 -1.35 0.09 24.80
N THR A 521 -1.94 -1.09 24.51
CA THR A 521 -1.70 -1.81 23.25
C THR A 521 -2.17 -1.01 22.04
N GLN A 522 -3.38 -0.45 22.09
CA GLN A 522 -3.93 0.34 20.97
C GLN A 522 -3.14 1.64 20.77
N TYR A 523 -2.78 2.32 21.86
CA TYR A 523 -1.96 3.52 21.77
C TYR A 523 -0.60 3.22 21.15
N ALA A 524 0.09 2.15 21.59
CA ALA A 524 1.40 1.76 21.07
C ALA A 524 1.31 1.40 19.57
N GLN A 525 0.24 0.73 19.15
CA GLN A 525 0.02 0.38 17.74
C GLN A 525 -0.15 1.64 16.88
N LEU A 526 -1.00 2.58 17.29
CA LEU A 526 -1.19 3.85 16.56
C LEU A 526 0.10 4.68 16.58
N GLN A 527 0.72 4.81 17.75
CA GLN A 527 1.94 5.58 17.93
C GLN A 527 3.10 5.12 17.05
N ALA A 528 3.23 3.82 16.82
CA ALA A 528 4.30 3.26 15.99
C ALA A 528 4.02 3.30 14.47
N ASN A 529 2.78 3.59 14.06
CA ASN A 529 2.34 3.52 12.65
C ASN A 529 1.53 4.77 12.26
N PRO A 530 2.16 5.96 12.20
CA PRO A 530 1.47 7.21 11.89
C PRO A 530 0.83 7.18 10.50
N ALA A 531 -0.40 7.64 10.40
CA ALA A 531 -1.20 7.71 9.18
C ALA A 531 -1.41 6.35 8.47
N ALA A 532 -1.42 5.23 9.23
CA ALA A 532 -1.54 3.89 8.66
C ALA A 532 -2.97 3.50 8.27
N PHE A 533 -3.99 4.04 8.94
CA PHE A 533 -5.39 3.70 8.71
C PHE A 533 -6.13 4.68 7.81
N GLU A 534 -5.57 5.84 7.57
CA GLU A 534 -6.14 6.89 6.73
C GLU A 534 -6.41 6.45 5.29
N PRO A 535 -5.54 5.68 4.62
CA PRO A 535 -5.81 5.21 3.27
C PRO A 535 -7.15 4.51 3.13
N TYR A 536 -7.46 3.66 4.09
CA TYR A 536 -8.67 2.83 4.08
C TYR A 536 -9.94 3.66 4.21
N TYR A 537 -10.03 4.47 5.25
CA TYR A 537 -11.30 5.07 5.68
C TYR A 537 -11.47 6.51 5.22
N VAL A 538 -10.40 7.30 5.14
CA VAL A 538 -10.46 8.60 4.44
C VAL A 538 -10.73 8.34 2.95
N GLY A 539 -10.05 7.36 2.34
CA GLY A 539 -10.30 6.96 0.97
C GLY A 539 -11.73 6.50 0.71
N TYR A 540 -12.30 5.69 1.62
CA TYR A 540 -13.71 5.31 1.57
C TYR A 540 -14.64 6.53 1.58
N HIS A 541 -14.43 7.47 2.50
CA HIS A 541 -15.28 8.65 2.62
C HIS A 541 -15.15 9.61 1.44
N GLU A 542 -13.98 9.72 0.82
CA GLU A 542 -13.83 10.44 -0.45
C GLU A 542 -14.71 9.82 -1.55
N ILE A 543 -14.68 8.51 -1.69
CA ILE A 543 -15.47 7.80 -2.71
C ILE A 543 -16.98 7.91 -2.43
N ILE A 544 -17.40 7.71 -1.19
CA ILE A 544 -18.83 7.84 -0.82
C ILE A 544 -19.33 9.25 -1.04
N SER A 545 -18.57 10.28 -0.68
CA SER A 545 -18.94 11.67 -0.93
C SER A 545 -19.15 11.93 -2.43
N MET A 546 -18.25 11.45 -3.30
CA MET A 546 -18.39 11.56 -4.75
C MET A 546 -19.64 10.83 -5.27
N LYS A 547 -19.95 9.65 -4.71
CA LYS A 547 -21.13 8.86 -5.07
C LYS A 547 -22.43 9.58 -4.69
N GLU A 548 -22.52 10.06 -3.47
CA GLU A 548 -23.68 10.79 -2.96
C GLU A 548 -23.95 12.09 -3.74
N ASP A 549 -22.91 12.86 -4.03
CA ASP A 549 -22.99 14.07 -4.83
C ASP A 549 -23.49 13.79 -6.27
N ALA A 550 -22.97 12.72 -6.88
CA ALA A 550 -23.42 12.27 -8.19
C ALA A 550 -24.88 11.79 -8.17
N GLN A 551 -25.29 11.02 -7.15
CA GLN A 551 -26.66 10.57 -6.94
C GLN A 551 -27.60 11.73 -6.71
N GLN A 552 -27.23 12.70 -5.87
CA GLN A 552 -28.03 13.89 -5.63
C GLN A 552 -28.22 14.73 -6.90
N THR A 553 -27.16 14.89 -7.70
CA THR A 553 -27.18 15.71 -8.91
C THR A 553 -27.97 15.05 -10.03
N LEU A 554 -27.83 13.76 -10.23
CA LEU A 554 -28.46 13.03 -11.34
C LEU A 554 -29.86 12.50 -11.00
N GLY A 555 -30.14 12.19 -9.73
CA GLY A 555 -31.40 11.57 -9.30
C GLY A 555 -31.65 10.25 -10.02
N SER A 556 -32.78 10.15 -10.73
CA SER A 556 -33.14 8.91 -11.46
C SER A 556 -32.26 8.61 -12.68
N ARG A 557 -31.34 9.49 -13.04
CA ARG A 557 -30.37 9.31 -14.14
C ARG A 557 -29.02 8.79 -13.65
N PHE A 558 -28.87 8.60 -12.35
CA PHE A 558 -27.70 7.95 -11.78
C PHE A 558 -27.70 6.46 -12.12
N HIS A 559 -26.55 5.94 -12.57
CA HIS A 559 -26.35 4.54 -12.90
C HIS A 559 -25.07 4.01 -12.23
N GLU A 560 -25.22 3.03 -11.33
CA GLU A 560 -24.11 2.43 -10.56
C GLU A 560 -22.94 2.01 -11.48
N LYS A 561 -23.22 1.27 -12.54
CA LYS A 561 -22.20 0.78 -13.45
C LYS A 561 -21.39 1.91 -14.13
N GLU A 562 -22.03 3.00 -14.50
CA GLU A 562 -21.36 4.15 -15.11
C GLU A 562 -20.54 4.93 -14.08
N PHE A 563 -21.04 5.03 -12.84
CA PHE A 563 -20.28 5.58 -11.73
C PHE A 563 -19.03 4.75 -11.44
N HIS A 564 -19.15 3.43 -11.30
CA HIS A 564 -18.01 2.54 -11.09
C HIS A 564 -17.02 2.57 -12.27
N THR A 565 -17.50 2.74 -13.50
CA THR A 565 -16.64 2.94 -14.66
C THR A 565 -15.79 4.20 -14.49
N ALA A 566 -16.43 5.35 -14.21
CA ALA A 566 -15.73 6.61 -14.00
C ALA A 566 -14.76 6.58 -12.81
N LEU A 567 -15.13 5.87 -11.74
CA LEU A 567 -14.29 5.68 -10.56
C LEU A 567 -13.00 4.91 -10.90
N LEU A 568 -13.08 3.89 -11.77
CA LEU A 568 -11.97 2.98 -12.08
C LEU A 568 -11.09 3.42 -13.26
N GLU A 569 -11.60 4.30 -14.13
CA GLU A 569 -10.90 4.72 -15.37
C GLU A 569 -9.57 5.44 -15.11
N SER A 570 -9.41 6.12 -13.97
CA SER A 570 -8.17 6.82 -13.62
C SER A 570 -7.01 5.89 -13.26
N GLY A 571 -7.28 4.61 -13.04
CA GLY A 571 -6.33 3.73 -12.36
C GLY A 571 -6.08 4.20 -10.93
N THR A 572 -4.89 3.98 -10.36
CA THR A 572 -4.56 4.53 -9.06
C THR A 572 -4.18 6.00 -9.21
N ALA A 573 -4.99 6.90 -8.63
CA ALA A 573 -4.81 8.34 -8.83
C ALA A 573 -5.20 9.15 -7.57
N PRO A 574 -4.63 10.36 -7.39
CA PRO A 574 -5.10 11.30 -6.37
C PRO A 574 -6.57 11.65 -6.58
N PHE A 575 -7.31 11.87 -5.51
CA PHE A 575 -8.76 12.08 -5.58
C PHE A 575 -9.18 13.27 -6.45
N GLN A 576 -8.33 14.27 -6.65
CA GLN A 576 -8.59 15.36 -7.62
C GLN A 576 -8.67 14.85 -9.07
N VAL A 577 -7.96 13.79 -9.42
CA VAL A 577 -8.04 13.14 -10.75
C VAL A 577 -9.32 12.32 -10.82
N VAL A 578 -9.59 11.50 -9.83
CA VAL A 578 -10.82 10.71 -9.71
C VAL A 578 -12.06 11.59 -9.81
N GLN A 579 -12.09 12.72 -9.10
CA GLN A 579 -13.20 13.69 -9.15
C GLN A 579 -13.48 14.19 -10.56
N ARG A 580 -12.43 14.44 -11.38
CA ARG A 580 -12.64 14.88 -12.77
C ARG A 580 -13.38 13.83 -13.61
N HIS A 581 -13.08 12.55 -13.42
CA HIS A 581 -13.80 11.46 -14.11
C HIS A 581 -15.26 11.38 -13.65
N ILE A 582 -15.51 11.51 -12.36
CA ILE A 582 -16.87 11.56 -11.81
C ILE A 582 -17.63 12.79 -12.31
N ASP A 583 -16.99 13.97 -12.35
CA ASP A 583 -17.59 15.20 -12.88
C ASP A 583 -17.96 15.05 -14.37
N ALA A 584 -17.08 14.42 -15.17
CA ALA A 584 -17.35 14.12 -16.56
C ALA A 584 -18.54 13.17 -16.75
N TYR A 585 -18.63 12.13 -15.92
CA TYR A 585 -19.80 11.25 -15.86
C TYR A 585 -21.09 12.02 -15.53
N VAL A 586 -21.04 12.87 -14.51
CA VAL A 586 -22.18 13.69 -14.09
C VAL A 586 -22.60 14.67 -15.20
N GLU A 587 -21.65 15.38 -15.82
CA GLU A 587 -21.96 16.33 -16.91
C GLU A 587 -22.56 15.63 -18.14
N LYS A 588 -22.08 14.45 -18.48
CA LYS A 588 -22.61 13.64 -19.60
C LYS A 588 -24.07 13.22 -19.39
N ASN A 589 -24.48 13.04 -18.12
CA ASN A 589 -25.79 12.47 -17.76
C ASN A 589 -26.78 13.53 -17.18
N LYS A 590 -26.37 14.82 -17.09
CA LYS A 590 -27.27 15.93 -16.75
C LYS A 590 -28.24 16.22 -17.89
#